data_7f964289b195e183ffc76e794323ae02
#
_entry.id   7f964289b195e183ffc76e794323ae02
#
_cell.length_a   1.000
_cell.length_b   1.000
_cell.length_c   1.000
_cell.angle_alpha   90.00
_cell.angle_beta   90.00
_cell.angle_gamma   90.00
#
_symmetry.space_group_name_H-M   'P 1'
#
loop_
_entity.id
_entity.type
_entity.pdbx_description
1 polymer ?
#
loop_
_entity_poly.entity_id
_entity_poly.type
_entity_poly.pdbx_seq_one_letter_code
_entity_poly.pdbx_strand_id
1 'polypeptide(L)'
;MNDFIVYKAIGDSLTVGVGNYFSKGFVHRYAQRTVEALNQPVRTEVFAKNRINSSDLLYQIQSEKVQSRLMTANIITITIGGNDLLQANRHFAETYSPHVFDEATFQFFQNMMAILAEIHYLKSHHPTPYIVRLIGLYNPFPHLSYSDFWVQRFNDILLSFEDERTAFVDIYPYFIYGGEHLFNFSGLHPNKYGYEFIAEATSATGYEPLRQALKV
;
A
#
# COMPACT_ATOMS: atom_id res chain seq x y z
N MET A 1 11.60 -8.11 24.59
CA MET A 1 11.51 -7.85 23.13
C MET A 1 10.89 -9.08 22.51
N ASN A 2 9.99 -8.97 21.57
CA ASN A 2 9.42 -10.17 20.93
C ASN A 2 10.50 -10.86 20.08
N ASP A 3 10.54 -12.19 20.10
CA ASP A 3 11.48 -13.00 19.28
C ASP A 3 11.07 -13.04 17.79
N PHE A 4 10.19 -12.14 17.35
CA PHE A 4 9.67 -12.06 15.98
C PHE A 4 9.20 -10.65 15.65
N ILE A 5 9.24 -10.33 14.35
CA ILE A 5 8.69 -9.11 13.76
C ILE A 5 7.19 -9.28 13.53
N VAL A 6 6.40 -8.30 13.93
CA VAL A 6 4.96 -8.25 13.67
C VAL A 6 4.70 -7.41 12.42
N TYR A 7 4.25 -8.04 11.35
CA TYR A 7 3.90 -7.38 10.10
C TYR A 7 2.39 -7.34 9.89
N LYS A 8 1.83 -6.17 9.70
CA LYS A 8 0.42 -5.94 9.39
C LYS A 8 0.32 -5.33 7.99
N ALA A 9 -0.41 -6.00 7.11
CA ALA A 9 -0.72 -5.51 5.78
C ALA A 9 -2.18 -5.07 5.73
N ILE A 10 -2.43 -3.80 5.43
CA ILE A 10 -3.78 -3.24 5.30
C ILE A 10 -3.99 -2.72 3.88
N GLY A 11 -5.22 -2.74 3.41
CA GLY A 11 -5.53 -2.15 2.11
C GLY A 11 -6.50 -2.94 1.24
N ASP A 12 -6.32 -2.79 -0.05
CA ASP A 12 -7.22 -3.22 -1.11
C ASP A 12 -6.85 -4.58 -1.74
N SER A 13 -7.22 -4.73 -3.01
CA SER A 13 -7.00 -5.93 -3.80
C SER A 13 -5.53 -6.32 -3.98
N LEU A 14 -4.59 -5.35 -3.95
CA LEU A 14 -3.16 -5.63 -4.03
C LEU A 14 -2.68 -6.34 -2.76
N THR A 15 -3.10 -5.87 -1.60
CA THR A 15 -2.79 -6.53 -0.32
C THR A 15 -3.46 -7.90 -0.21
N VAL A 16 -4.67 -8.07 -0.75
CA VAL A 16 -5.33 -9.40 -0.87
C VAL A 16 -4.54 -10.33 -1.79
N GLY A 17 -3.84 -9.80 -2.80
CA GLY A 17 -3.11 -10.59 -3.80
C GLY A 17 -3.99 -11.03 -4.97
N VAL A 18 -5.00 -10.22 -5.33
CA VAL A 18 -5.92 -10.51 -6.45
C VAL A 18 -5.14 -10.57 -7.76
N GLY A 19 -5.50 -11.54 -8.61
CA GLY A 19 -4.83 -11.75 -9.91
C GLY A 19 -3.71 -12.78 -9.88
N ASN A 20 -3.38 -13.29 -8.70
CA ASN A 20 -2.29 -14.24 -8.49
C ASN A 20 -2.82 -15.60 -8.00
N TYR A 21 -3.53 -16.30 -8.86
CA TYR A 21 -4.30 -17.52 -8.52
C TYR A 21 -3.46 -18.70 -8.06
N PHE A 22 -2.17 -18.78 -8.45
CA PHE A 22 -1.31 -19.93 -8.22
C PHE A 22 -0.04 -19.60 -7.43
N SER A 23 0.11 -18.39 -6.94
CA SER A 23 1.28 -17.99 -6.18
C SER A 23 0.93 -16.98 -5.09
N LYS A 24 1.90 -16.64 -4.25
CA LYS A 24 1.69 -15.74 -3.13
C LYS A 24 1.80 -14.28 -3.59
N GLY A 25 0.94 -13.38 -3.08
CA GLY A 25 1.01 -11.95 -3.32
C GLY A 25 2.26 -11.30 -2.71
N PHE A 26 2.39 -9.96 -2.87
CA PHE A 26 3.58 -9.23 -2.40
C PHE A 26 3.75 -9.31 -0.88
N VAL A 27 2.68 -9.34 -0.11
CA VAL A 27 2.72 -9.39 1.37
C VAL A 27 3.57 -10.55 1.87
N HIS A 28 3.35 -11.74 1.33
CA HIS A 28 4.12 -12.93 1.72
C HIS A 28 5.59 -12.85 1.25
N ARG A 29 5.81 -12.36 0.03
CA ARG A 29 7.14 -12.20 -0.56
C ARG A 29 7.96 -11.16 0.21
N TYR A 30 7.34 -10.04 0.57
CA TYR A 30 7.97 -9.02 1.39
C TYR A 30 8.28 -9.55 2.81
N ALA A 31 7.38 -10.35 3.41
CA ALA A 31 7.67 -11.00 4.69
C ALA A 31 8.90 -11.92 4.61
N GLN A 32 9.07 -12.71 3.54
CA GLN A 32 10.27 -13.53 3.34
C GLN A 32 11.54 -12.68 3.21
N ARG A 33 11.51 -11.61 2.39
CA ARG A 33 12.63 -10.66 2.27
C ARG A 33 12.96 -9.98 3.62
N THR A 34 11.94 -9.71 4.43
CA THR A 34 12.13 -9.16 5.78
C THR A 34 12.85 -10.15 6.71
N VAL A 35 12.49 -11.45 6.66
CA VAL A 35 13.21 -12.50 7.41
C VAL A 35 14.68 -12.52 7.02
N GLU A 36 14.98 -12.49 5.73
CA GLU A 36 16.36 -12.48 5.22
C GLU A 36 17.13 -11.23 5.64
N ALA A 37 16.50 -10.04 5.55
CA ALA A 37 17.14 -8.77 5.83
C ALA A 37 17.39 -8.51 7.32
N LEU A 38 16.52 -8.99 8.20
CA LEU A 38 16.58 -8.76 9.64
C LEU A 38 17.00 -9.98 10.45
N ASN A 39 17.16 -11.13 9.81
CA ASN A 39 17.48 -12.42 10.45
C ASN A 39 16.56 -12.73 11.64
N GLN A 40 15.25 -12.42 11.47
CA GLN A 40 14.23 -12.62 12.50
C GLN A 40 12.94 -13.20 11.89
N PRO A 41 12.22 -14.10 12.59
CA PRO A 41 10.93 -14.59 12.14
C PRO A 41 9.92 -13.43 11.97
N VAL A 42 9.06 -13.52 10.96
CA VAL A 42 8.00 -12.53 10.70
C VAL A 42 6.62 -13.19 10.87
N ARG A 43 5.79 -12.59 11.72
CA ARG A 43 4.37 -12.95 11.84
C ARG A 43 3.52 -11.93 11.09
N THR A 44 2.84 -12.41 10.06
CA THR A 44 2.05 -11.56 9.16
C THR A 44 0.55 -11.72 9.44
N GLU A 45 -0.16 -10.61 9.55
CA GLU A 45 -1.62 -10.56 9.52
C GLU A 45 -2.08 -9.58 8.44
N VAL A 46 -3.14 -9.94 7.72
CA VAL A 46 -3.69 -9.18 6.60
C VAL A 46 -5.09 -8.67 6.97
N PHE A 47 -5.28 -7.36 6.86
CA PHE A 47 -6.56 -6.67 7.01
C PHE A 47 -6.88 -5.95 5.71
N ALA A 48 -7.27 -6.70 4.71
CA ALA A 48 -7.51 -6.19 3.37
C ALA A 48 -8.82 -6.73 2.80
N LYS A 49 -9.42 -5.94 1.93
CA LYS A 49 -10.66 -6.32 1.25
C LYS A 49 -10.60 -5.83 -0.20
N ASN A 50 -11.01 -6.70 -1.11
CA ASN A 50 -11.11 -6.35 -2.53
C ASN A 50 -12.08 -5.19 -2.75
N ARG A 51 -11.76 -4.28 -3.68
CA ARG A 51 -12.60 -3.16 -4.14
C ARG A 51 -12.88 -2.04 -3.13
N ILE A 52 -12.18 -1.99 -2.01
CA ILE A 52 -12.31 -0.85 -1.08
C ILE A 52 -11.56 0.37 -1.62
N ASN A 53 -12.08 1.54 -1.33
CA ASN A 53 -11.44 2.83 -1.53
C ASN A 53 -10.82 3.36 -0.22
N SER A 54 -10.24 4.55 -0.26
CA SER A 54 -9.55 5.13 0.90
C SER A 54 -10.50 5.44 2.07
N SER A 55 -11.76 5.79 1.81
CA SER A 55 -12.79 6.00 2.85
C SER A 55 -13.15 4.69 3.56
N ASP A 56 -13.28 3.59 2.80
CA ASP A 56 -13.54 2.27 3.36
C ASP A 56 -12.38 1.79 4.24
N LEU A 57 -11.13 2.04 3.81
CA LEU A 57 -9.95 1.70 4.59
C LEU A 57 -9.89 2.51 5.89
N LEU A 58 -10.16 3.82 5.83
CA LEU A 58 -10.23 4.67 7.02
C LEU A 58 -11.27 4.13 8.01
N TYR A 59 -12.46 3.79 7.55
CA TYR A 59 -13.49 3.17 8.39
C TYR A 59 -13.03 1.83 9.00
N GLN A 60 -12.35 1.01 8.21
CA GLN A 60 -11.85 -0.29 8.66
C GLN A 60 -10.83 -0.17 9.80
N ILE A 61 -9.88 0.77 9.71
CA ILE A 61 -8.84 0.93 10.72
C ILE A 61 -9.36 1.54 12.03
N GLN A 62 -10.51 2.22 12.01
CA GLN A 62 -11.17 2.74 13.20
C GLN A 62 -11.84 1.66 14.05
N SER A 63 -11.95 0.41 13.55
CA SER A 63 -12.50 -0.68 14.36
C SER A 63 -11.52 -1.12 15.45
N GLU A 64 -12.02 -1.36 16.67
CA GLU A 64 -11.20 -1.81 17.81
C GLU A 64 -10.35 -3.05 17.49
N LYS A 65 -10.90 -3.95 16.69
CA LYS A 65 -10.19 -5.15 16.24
C LYS A 65 -8.93 -4.81 15.44
N VAL A 66 -9.00 -3.88 14.51
CA VAL A 66 -7.85 -3.48 13.67
C VAL A 66 -6.90 -2.60 14.47
N GLN A 67 -7.39 -1.66 15.23
CA GLN A 67 -6.60 -0.79 16.10
C GLN A 67 -5.71 -1.61 17.05
N SER A 68 -6.28 -2.57 17.79
CA SER A 68 -5.53 -3.44 18.71
C SER A 68 -4.41 -4.23 18.02
N ARG A 69 -4.55 -4.52 16.74
CA ARG A 69 -3.53 -5.23 15.95
C ARG A 69 -2.47 -4.29 15.40
N LEU A 70 -2.86 -3.09 14.96
CA LEU A 70 -1.92 -2.07 14.49
C LEU A 70 -1.00 -1.57 15.62
N MET A 71 -1.51 -1.44 16.84
CA MET A 71 -0.70 -1.04 18.01
C MET A 71 0.56 -1.88 18.18
N THR A 72 0.50 -3.19 17.91
CA THR A 72 1.63 -4.12 18.10
C THR A 72 2.52 -4.27 16.87
N ALA A 73 2.20 -3.62 15.75
CA ALA A 73 2.94 -3.78 14.50
C ALA A 73 4.36 -3.19 14.57
N ASN A 74 5.31 -3.91 13.98
CA ASN A 74 6.65 -3.39 13.66
C ASN A 74 6.73 -2.93 12.20
N ILE A 75 5.99 -3.58 11.31
CA ILE A 75 5.88 -3.22 9.90
C ILE A 75 4.41 -3.07 9.54
N ILE A 76 4.07 -1.99 8.87
CA ILE A 76 2.73 -1.76 8.31
C ILE A 76 2.91 -1.43 6.82
N THR A 77 2.27 -2.19 5.94
CA THR A 77 2.16 -1.83 4.52
C THR A 77 0.74 -1.39 4.20
N ILE A 78 0.59 -0.40 3.34
CA ILE A 78 -0.69 0.16 2.92
C ILE A 78 -0.77 0.17 1.40
N THR A 79 -1.80 -0.47 0.84
CA THR A 79 -2.18 -0.35 -0.57
C THR A 79 -3.59 0.24 -0.66
N ILE A 80 -3.74 1.40 -1.30
CA ILE A 80 -5.03 2.06 -1.46
C ILE A 80 -4.95 3.16 -2.52
N GLY A 81 -6.07 3.59 -3.06
CA GLY A 81 -6.18 4.71 -4.00
C GLY A 81 -6.58 4.28 -5.40
N GLY A 82 -6.26 3.06 -5.82
CA GLY A 82 -6.66 2.56 -7.14
C GLY A 82 -8.18 2.56 -7.35
N ASN A 83 -8.94 2.17 -6.33
CA ASN A 83 -10.42 2.18 -6.42
C ASN A 83 -11.00 3.59 -6.34
N ASP A 84 -10.35 4.54 -5.68
CA ASP A 84 -10.72 5.95 -5.67
C ASP A 84 -10.67 6.50 -7.11
N LEU A 85 -9.56 6.26 -7.83
CA LEU A 85 -9.42 6.64 -9.24
C LEU A 85 -10.40 5.90 -10.16
N LEU A 86 -10.63 4.60 -9.95
CA LEU A 86 -11.59 3.84 -10.74
C LEU A 86 -13.04 4.33 -10.55
N GLN A 87 -13.39 4.79 -9.35
CA GLN A 87 -14.71 5.39 -9.07
C GLN A 87 -14.82 6.76 -9.73
N ALA A 88 -13.79 7.61 -9.62
CA ALA A 88 -13.75 8.90 -10.30
C ALA A 88 -13.86 8.73 -11.83
N ASN A 89 -13.14 7.76 -12.41
CA ASN A 89 -13.19 7.48 -13.84
C ASN A 89 -14.60 7.04 -14.31
N ARG A 90 -15.31 6.23 -13.53
CA ARG A 90 -16.71 5.87 -13.83
C ARG A 90 -17.62 7.09 -13.80
N HIS A 91 -17.48 7.94 -12.78
CA HIS A 91 -18.27 9.17 -12.66
C HIS A 91 -17.93 10.16 -13.78
N PHE A 92 -16.67 10.26 -14.17
CA PHE A 92 -16.25 11.04 -15.34
C PHE A 92 -16.92 10.55 -16.64
N ALA A 93 -16.99 9.24 -16.87
CA ALA A 93 -17.62 8.67 -18.04
C ALA A 93 -19.14 8.97 -18.12
N GLU A 94 -19.79 9.21 -16.97
CA GLU A 94 -21.21 9.57 -16.90
C GLU A 94 -21.45 11.09 -17.05
N THR A 95 -20.58 11.91 -16.49
CA THR A 95 -20.79 13.36 -16.33
C THR A 95 -19.95 14.22 -17.28
N TYR A 96 -18.88 13.66 -17.83
CA TYR A 96 -17.84 14.37 -18.61
C TYR A 96 -17.20 15.55 -17.84
N SER A 97 -17.37 15.59 -16.51
CA SER A 97 -16.80 16.63 -15.65
C SER A 97 -15.44 16.21 -15.09
N PRO A 98 -14.34 16.90 -15.44
CA PRO A 98 -13.03 16.58 -14.91
C PRO A 98 -12.89 16.86 -13.40
N HIS A 99 -13.76 17.68 -12.81
CA HIS A 99 -13.78 18.00 -11.38
C HIS A 99 -13.92 16.76 -10.48
N VAL A 100 -14.49 15.66 -10.99
CA VAL A 100 -14.60 14.40 -10.22
C VAL A 100 -13.24 13.84 -9.80
N PHE A 101 -12.20 14.07 -10.59
CA PHE A 101 -10.86 13.66 -10.24
C PHE A 101 -10.21 14.58 -9.20
N ASP A 102 -10.49 15.88 -9.25
CA ASP A 102 -10.02 16.84 -8.24
C ASP A 102 -10.66 16.51 -6.88
N GLU A 103 -11.95 16.22 -6.86
CA GLU A 103 -12.67 15.79 -5.66
C GLU A 103 -12.12 14.48 -5.11
N ALA A 104 -11.88 13.48 -5.95
CA ALA A 104 -11.29 12.20 -5.55
C ALA A 104 -9.88 12.39 -5.00
N THR A 105 -9.07 13.26 -5.60
CA THR A 105 -7.72 13.59 -5.16
C THR A 105 -7.74 14.25 -3.78
N PHE A 106 -8.62 15.23 -3.58
CA PHE A 106 -8.78 15.89 -2.28
C PHE A 106 -9.24 14.90 -1.20
N GLN A 107 -10.25 14.08 -1.49
CA GLN A 107 -10.76 13.09 -0.54
C GLN A 107 -9.70 12.04 -0.20
N PHE A 108 -8.93 11.57 -1.19
CA PHE A 108 -7.84 10.64 -1.00
C PHE A 108 -6.77 11.22 -0.06
N PHE A 109 -6.36 12.47 -0.28
CA PHE A 109 -5.42 13.17 0.60
C PHE A 109 -5.93 13.23 2.05
N GLN A 110 -7.19 13.66 2.25
CA GLN A 110 -7.80 13.74 3.58
C GLN A 110 -7.86 12.37 4.28
N ASN A 111 -8.25 11.34 3.54
CA ASN A 111 -8.32 9.99 4.07
C ASN A 111 -6.95 9.45 4.45
N MET A 112 -5.93 9.63 3.59
CA MET A 112 -4.56 9.19 3.88
C MET A 112 -3.97 9.91 5.09
N MET A 113 -4.20 11.21 5.20
CA MET A 113 -3.81 11.99 6.39
C MET A 113 -4.43 11.42 7.66
N ALA A 114 -5.74 11.12 7.64
CA ALA A 114 -6.45 10.57 8.79
C ALA A 114 -5.98 9.13 9.12
N ILE A 115 -5.74 8.28 8.10
CA ILE A 115 -5.20 6.91 8.25
C ILE A 115 -3.83 6.95 8.94
N LEU A 116 -2.93 7.79 8.47
CA LEU A 116 -1.59 7.89 9.04
C LEU A 116 -1.62 8.51 10.44
N ALA A 117 -2.44 9.53 10.66
CA ALA A 117 -2.64 10.11 11.99
C ALA A 117 -3.13 9.07 13.01
N GLU A 118 -4.10 8.22 12.62
CA GLU A 118 -4.59 7.13 13.47
C GLU A 118 -3.49 6.11 13.78
N ILE A 119 -2.72 5.69 12.78
CA ILE A 119 -1.61 4.75 12.98
C ILE A 119 -0.57 5.35 13.95
N HIS A 120 -0.17 6.60 13.74
CA HIS A 120 0.81 7.28 14.60
C HIS A 120 0.28 7.47 16.03
N TYR A 121 -1.01 7.80 16.17
CA TYR A 121 -1.67 7.88 17.48
C TYR A 121 -1.64 6.54 18.22
N LEU A 122 -2.04 5.46 17.57
CA LEU A 122 -2.00 4.10 18.13
C LEU A 122 -0.58 3.71 18.55
N LYS A 123 0.41 4.03 17.73
CA LYS A 123 1.83 3.73 18.00
C LYS A 123 2.42 4.58 19.11
N SER A 124 1.94 5.80 19.32
CA SER A 124 2.39 6.65 20.45
C SER A 124 2.00 6.07 21.81
N HIS A 125 0.88 5.34 21.86
CA HIS A 125 0.40 4.65 23.08
C HIS A 125 1.01 3.26 23.27
N HIS A 126 1.72 2.73 22.27
CA HIS A 126 2.39 1.45 22.35
C HIS A 126 3.80 1.58 21.72
N PRO A 127 4.81 2.05 22.47
CA PRO A 127 6.11 2.46 21.94
C PRO A 127 6.97 1.26 21.53
N THR A 128 6.56 0.56 20.46
CA THR A 128 7.39 -0.42 19.77
C THR A 128 7.96 0.21 18.51
N PRO A 129 9.21 -0.10 18.14
CA PRO A 129 9.78 0.34 16.87
C PRO A 129 8.90 -0.09 15.71
N TYR A 130 8.65 0.82 14.76
CA TYR A 130 7.81 0.53 13.60
C TYR A 130 8.21 1.32 12.37
N ILE A 131 7.82 0.79 11.23
CA ILE A 131 7.92 1.43 9.91
C ILE A 131 6.60 1.27 9.15
N VAL A 132 6.28 2.27 8.31
CA VAL A 132 5.13 2.26 7.41
C VAL A 132 5.64 2.30 5.97
N ARG A 133 5.03 1.53 5.08
CA ARG A 133 5.34 1.50 3.65
C ARG A 133 4.08 1.77 2.86
N LEU A 134 4.03 2.92 2.19
CA LEU A 134 2.94 3.34 1.32
C LEU A 134 3.23 2.83 -0.08
N ILE A 135 2.53 1.79 -0.51
CA ILE A 135 2.73 1.22 -1.84
C ILE A 135 2.05 2.13 -2.87
N GLY A 136 2.83 2.65 -3.80
CA GLY A 136 2.35 3.51 -4.88
C GLY A 136 1.38 2.80 -5.83
N LEU A 137 0.80 3.59 -6.71
CA LEU A 137 -0.10 3.11 -7.76
C LEU A 137 0.68 2.93 -9.07
N TYR A 138 0.27 1.96 -9.86
CA TYR A 138 0.63 1.81 -11.27
C TYR A 138 -0.56 2.20 -12.15
N ASN A 139 -0.32 2.43 -13.44
CA ASN A 139 -1.36 2.73 -14.42
C ASN A 139 -1.77 1.48 -15.22
N PRO A 140 -2.94 0.88 -14.97
CA PRO A 140 -3.43 -0.26 -15.74
C PRO A 140 -4.12 0.16 -17.06
N PHE A 141 -4.32 1.46 -17.31
CA PHE A 141 -5.04 1.99 -18.46
C PHE A 141 -4.22 3.03 -19.24
N PRO A 142 -2.99 2.72 -19.71
CA PRO A 142 -2.12 3.70 -20.37
C PRO A 142 -2.70 4.23 -21.70
N HIS A 143 -3.72 3.56 -22.25
CA HIS A 143 -4.44 4.01 -23.44
C HIS A 143 -5.38 5.20 -23.17
N LEU A 144 -5.74 5.48 -21.92
CA LEU A 144 -6.52 6.68 -21.54
C LEU A 144 -5.55 7.84 -21.32
N SER A 145 -5.59 8.84 -22.19
CA SER A 145 -4.62 9.94 -22.23
C SER A 145 -4.48 10.75 -20.93
N TYR A 146 -5.48 10.71 -20.06
CA TYR A 146 -5.48 11.41 -18.77
C TYR A 146 -5.11 10.51 -17.57
N SER A 147 -5.07 9.18 -17.75
CA SER A 147 -4.90 8.25 -16.61
C SER A 147 -3.56 8.40 -15.92
N ASP A 148 -2.52 8.63 -16.70
CA ASP A 148 -1.16 8.80 -16.22
C ASP A 148 -1.03 9.99 -15.26
N PHE A 149 -1.59 11.13 -15.65
CA PHE A 149 -1.61 12.34 -14.82
C PHE A 149 -2.24 12.07 -13.44
N TRP A 150 -3.38 11.41 -13.41
CA TRP A 150 -4.10 11.17 -12.14
C TRP A 150 -3.42 10.10 -11.26
N VAL A 151 -2.87 9.06 -11.87
CA VAL A 151 -2.05 8.07 -11.13
C VAL A 151 -0.84 8.73 -10.49
N GLN A 152 -0.10 9.56 -11.24
CA GLN A 152 1.04 10.31 -10.71
C GLN A 152 0.61 11.27 -9.59
N ARG A 153 -0.53 11.95 -9.76
CA ARG A 153 -1.06 12.86 -8.74
C ARG A 153 -1.34 12.17 -7.41
N PHE A 154 -1.85 10.93 -7.46
CA PHE A 154 -2.04 10.12 -6.25
C PHE A 154 -0.70 9.65 -5.66
N ASN A 155 0.26 9.31 -6.50
CA ASN A 155 1.60 8.96 -6.04
C ASN A 155 2.32 10.15 -5.39
N ASP A 156 2.16 11.37 -5.91
CA ASP A 156 2.69 12.60 -5.29
C ASP A 156 2.09 12.82 -3.89
N ILE A 157 0.80 12.51 -3.71
CA ILE A 157 0.17 12.58 -2.39
C ILE A 157 0.82 11.55 -1.44
N LEU A 158 1.00 10.31 -1.87
CA LEU A 158 1.64 9.29 -1.03
C LEU A 158 3.08 9.67 -0.70
N LEU A 159 3.83 10.18 -1.66
CA LEU A 159 5.20 10.67 -1.47
C LEU A 159 5.24 11.83 -0.45
N SER A 160 4.24 12.72 -0.44
CA SER A 160 4.20 13.86 0.49
C SER A 160 4.09 13.46 1.98
N PHE A 161 3.78 12.20 2.27
CA PHE A 161 3.70 11.66 3.62
C PHE A 161 4.99 10.95 4.09
N GLU A 162 6.06 11.03 3.33
CA GLU A 162 7.35 10.47 3.78
C GLU A 162 7.88 11.17 5.03
N ASP A 163 8.35 10.36 5.97
CA ASP A 163 9.01 10.82 7.19
C ASP A 163 10.06 9.78 7.64
N GLU A 164 10.60 9.91 8.86
CA GLU A 164 11.61 8.98 9.40
C GLU A 164 11.13 7.52 9.50
N ARG A 165 9.81 7.27 9.52
CA ARG A 165 9.19 5.95 9.68
C ARG A 165 8.38 5.53 8.47
N THR A 166 7.90 6.48 7.70
CA THR A 166 7.01 6.28 6.56
C THR A 166 7.77 6.48 5.27
N ALA A 167 7.82 5.47 4.42
CA ALA A 167 8.42 5.57 3.09
C ALA A 167 7.39 5.26 2.00
N PHE A 168 7.42 6.06 0.95
CA PHE A 168 6.72 5.81 -0.29
C PHE A 168 7.47 4.74 -1.10
N VAL A 169 6.74 3.76 -1.61
CA VAL A 169 7.28 2.69 -2.45
C VAL A 169 6.87 2.95 -3.88
N ASP A 170 7.74 3.59 -4.65
CA ASP A 170 7.47 3.87 -6.05
C ASP A 170 7.54 2.60 -6.89
N ILE A 171 6.38 2.08 -7.27
CA ILE A 171 6.26 0.92 -8.16
C ILE A 171 5.92 1.34 -9.60
N TYR A 172 5.58 2.61 -9.83
CA TYR A 172 5.12 3.11 -11.13
C TYR A 172 6.10 2.85 -12.27
N PRO A 173 7.42 3.17 -12.15
CA PRO A 173 8.38 2.95 -13.21
C PRO A 173 8.47 1.47 -13.63
N TYR A 174 8.38 0.54 -12.67
CA TYR A 174 8.46 -0.89 -12.95
C TYR A 174 7.31 -1.36 -13.83
N PHE A 175 6.09 -0.85 -13.59
CA PHE A 175 4.92 -1.21 -14.38
C PHE A 175 4.89 -0.53 -15.75
N ILE A 176 5.48 0.66 -15.89
CA ILE A 176 5.66 1.30 -17.19
C ILE A 176 6.65 0.49 -18.06
N TYR A 177 7.82 0.14 -17.52
CA TYR A 177 8.85 -0.58 -18.28
C TYR A 177 8.50 -2.05 -18.50
N GLY A 178 7.87 -2.71 -17.53
CA GLY A 178 7.48 -4.11 -17.61
C GLY A 178 6.23 -4.37 -18.45
N GLY A 179 5.39 -3.33 -18.65
CA GLY A 179 4.19 -3.40 -19.47
C GLY A 179 3.28 -4.57 -19.13
N GLU A 180 2.64 -5.13 -20.14
CA GLU A 180 1.65 -6.21 -20.00
C GLU A 180 2.20 -7.48 -19.32
N HIS A 181 3.54 -7.71 -19.36
CA HIS A 181 4.17 -8.86 -18.74
C HIS A 181 4.02 -8.90 -17.20
N LEU A 182 3.72 -7.78 -16.57
CA LEU A 182 3.52 -7.69 -15.12
C LEU A 182 2.06 -7.86 -14.69
N PHE A 183 1.13 -7.86 -15.63
CA PHE A 183 -0.30 -7.95 -15.37
C PHE A 183 -0.84 -9.36 -15.58
N ASN A 184 -1.95 -9.65 -14.92
CA ASN A 184 -2.76 -10.84 -15.19
C ASN A 184 -3.60 -10.65 -16.47
N PHE A 185 -4.39 -11.67 -16.83
CA PHE A 185 -5.25 -11.63 -18.02
C PHE A 185 -6.24 -10.46 -18.08
N SER A 186 -6.65 -9.91 -16.93
CA SER A 186 -7.56 -8.76 -16.92
C SER A 186 -6.88 -7.43 -17.24
N GLY A 187 -5.56 -7.38 -17.23
CA GLY A 187 -4.79 -6.13 -17.35
C GLY A 187 -4.90 -5.19 -16.16
N LEU A 188 -5.73 -5.52 -15.15
CA LEU A 188 -5.98 -4.63 -14.01
C LEU A 188 -5.09 -4.92 -12.80
N HIS A 189 -4.80 -6.18 -12.53
CA HIS A 189 -4.04 -6.60 -11.36
C HIS A 189 -2.70 -7.23 -11.75
N PRO A 190 -1.68 -7.11 -10.89
CA PRO A 190 -0.41 -7.76 -11.13
C PRO A 190 -0.53 -9.29 -11.20
N ASN A 191 0.32 -9.89 -12.00
CA ASN A 191 0.59 -11.33 -11.95
C ASN A 191 1.72 -11.62 -10.95
N LYS A 192 2.24 -12.88 -10.96
CA LYS A 192 3.32 -13.29 -10.05
C LYS A 192 4.58 -12.42 -10.16
N TYR A 193 4.90 -11.93 -11.34
CA TYR A 193 6.08 -11.08 -11.57
C TYR A 193 5.84 -9.66 -11.08
N GLY A 194 4.66 -9.08 -11.34
CA GLY A 194 4.28 -7.78 -10.80
C GLY A 194 4.29 -7.77 -9.27
N TYR A 195 3.79 -8.82 -8.62
CA TYR A 195 3.86 -8.94 -7.16
C TYR A 195 5.27 -9.15 -6.62
N GLU A 196 6.16 -9.80 -7.38
CA GLU A 196 7.58 -9.88 -7.02
C GLU A 196 8.22 -8.50 -7.01
N PHE A 197 8.01 -7.70 -8.06
CA PHE A 197 8.52 -6.32 -8.13
C PHE A 197 7.99 -5.44 -6.99
N ILE A 198 6.70 -5.55 -6.66
CA ILE A 198 6.15 -4.80 -5.52
C ILE A 198 6.89 -5.17 -4.22
N ALA A 199 7.12 -6.45 -3.97
CA ALA A 199 7.83 -6.91 -2.78
C ALA A 199 9.30 -6.46 -2.77
N GLU A 200 9.96 -6.50 -3.91
CA GLU A 200 11.33 -6.05 -4.09
C GLU A 200 11.47 -4.54 -3.86
N ALA A 201 10.64 -3.73 -4.51
CA ALA A 201 10.59 -2.29 -4.30
C ALA A 201 10.31 -1.94 -2.84
N THR A 202 9.37 -2.66 -2.19
CA THR A 202 9.08 -2.46 -0.76
C THR A 202 10.30 -2.77 0.11
N SER A 203 11.03 -3.85 -0.19
CA SER A 203 12.24 -4.22 0.56
C SER A 203 13.38 -3.22 0.32
N ALA A 204 13.48 -2.65 -0.87
CA ALA A 204 14.50 -1.67 -1.24
C ALA A 204 14.40 -0.34 -0.47
N THR A 205 13.23 0.00 0.09
CA THR A 205 13.09 1.17 0.99
C THR A 205 13.79 0.98 2.33
N GLY A 206 14.35 -0.19 2.61
CA GLY A 206 15.08 -0.49 3.83
C GLY A 206 14.18 -0.72 5.05
N TYR A 207 14.81 -0.86 6.21
CA TYR A 207 14.14 -1.23 7.46
C TYR A 207 14.51 -0.29 8.63
N GLU A 208 15.07 0.86 8.35
CA GLU A 208 15.34 1.86 9.38
C GLU A 208 14.04 2.64 9.72
N PRO A 209 13.78 3.05 10.96
CA PRO A 209 14.63 2.89 12.15
C PRO A 209 14.50 1.51 12.86
N LEU A 210 13.72 0.58 12.32
CA LEU A 210 13.45 -0.72 12.94
C LEU A 210 14.74 -1.52 13.18
N ARG A 211 15.66 -1.54 12.21
CA ARG A 211 16.95 -2.23 12.31
C ARG A 211 17.79 -1.72 13.47
N GLN A 212 17.89 -0.40 13.65
CA GLN A 212 18.64 0.21 14.75
C GLN A 212 18.06 -0.19 16.10
N ALA A 213 16.75 -0.20 16.24
CA ALA A 213 16.07 -0.57 17.47
C ALA A 213 16.20 -2.06 17.82
N LEU A 214 16.32 -2.93 16.82
CA LEU A 214 16.53 -4.37 16.98
C LEU A 214 18.02 -4.73 17.20
N LYS A 215 18.95 -3.79 17.03
CA LYS A 215 20.40 -4.00 17.08
C LYS A 215 20.89 -5.08 16.10
N VAL A 216 20.29 -5.12 14.92
CA VAL A 216 20.62 -6.06 13.83
C VAL A 216 21.41 -5.34 12.72
#